data_ad575fddf7a1ab44ec169a7d3f841fb3
#
_entry.id   ad575fddf7a1ab44ec169a7d3f841fb3
#
_cell.length_a   1.000
_cell.length_b   1.000
_cell.length_c   1.000
_cell.angle_alpha   90.00
_cell.angle_beta   90.00
_cell.angle_gamma   90.00
#
_symmetry.space_group_name_H-M   'P 1'
#
loop_
_entity.id
_entity.type
_entity.pdbx_description
1 polymer ?
#
loop_
_entity_poly.entity_id
_entity_poly.type
_entity_poly.pdbx_seq_one_letter_code
_entity_poly.pdbx_strand_id
1 'polypeptide(L)'
;VKPEKRLTHGQLILRRFLRNRSAVIGLIGLLILIAVAIVGPFVYRWSYLDVDGEAFLTPPGGSHPLGTTQSGKDVLALTMEGTRKSLMIAFAVALIQTSIAALIGSSAAYFGGWWEKIAMWCTDLLLVVPSFLIIAIMSQKAGASKGSITLFIVLLAGFGWMLTARVVR
;
A
#
# COMPACT_ATOMS: atom_id res chain seq x y z
N VAL A 1 -30.22 39.70 13.28
CA VAL A 1 -29.00 39.16 12.70
C VAL A 1 -28.82 37.76 13.31
N LYS A 2 -29.07 36.68 12.53
CA LYS A 2 -28.81 35.31 13.00
C LYS A 2 -27.31 35.14 13.22
N PRO A 3 -26.84 34.58 14.36
CA PRO A 3 -25.45 34.31 14.56
C PRO A 3 -24.99 33.28 13.54
N GLU A 4 -24.06 33.64 12.68
CA GLU A 4 -23.40 32.68 11.79
C GLU A 4 -22.67 31.66 12.67
N LYS A 5 -23.13 30.41 12.64
CA LYS A 5 -22.44 29.27 13.27
C LYS A 5 -21.04 29.19 12.71
N ARG A 6 -20.04 29.62 13.48
CA ARG A 6 -18.63 29.44 13.14
C ARG A 6 -18.36 27.94 13.01
N LEU A 7 -18.16 27.47 11.76
CA LEU A 7 -17.85 26.09 11.50
C LEU A 7 -16.49 25.77 12.12
N THR A 8 -16.42 24.65 12.83
CA THR A 8 -15.16 24.13 13.37
C THR A 8 -14.21 23.77 12.23
N HIS A 9 -12.88 23.89 12.46
CA HIS A 9 -11.85 23.58 11.44
C HIS A 9 -12.08 22.25 10.74
N GLY A 10 -12.45 21.18 11.47
CA GLY A 10 -12.77 19.88 10.92
C GLY A 10 -13.98 19.89 9.98
N GLN A 11 -15.02 20.66 10.31
CA GLN A 11 -16.22 20.80 9.46
C GLN A 11 -15.90 21.52 8.14
N LEU A 12 -15.00 22.51 8.17
CA LEU A 12 -14.52 23.19 6.96
C LEU A 12 -13.72 22.26 6.05
N ILE A 13 -12.81 21.44 6.62
CA ILE A 13 -12.03 20.45 5.88
C ILE A 13 -12.95 19.41 5.25
N LEU A 14 -13.86 18.84 6.03
CA LEU A 14 -14.81 17.85 5.53
C LEU A 14 -15.69 18.40 4.40
N ARG A 15 -16.20 19.63 4.57
CA ARG A 15 -17.02 20.29 3.55
C ARG A 15 -16.23 20.55 2.25
N ARG A 16 -14.96 20.96 2.36
CA ARG A 16 -14.07 21.15 1.21
C ARG A 16 -13.79 19.82 0.52
N PHE A 17 -13.53 18.76 1.28
CA PHE A 17 -13.31 17.40 0.76
C PHE A 17 -14.53 16.88 0.00
N LEU A 18 -15.72 16.93 0.62
CA LEU A 18 -16.97 16.46 0.01
C LEU A 18 -17.37 17.27 -1.25
N ARG A 19 -16.90 18.52 -1.37
CA ARG A 19 -17.12 19.36 -2.56
C ARG A 19 -16.21 18.97 -3.72
N ASN A 20 -15.11 18.26 -3.45
CA ASN A 20 -14.20 17.78 -4.49
C ASN A 20 -14.64 16.40 -4.98
N ARG A 21 -15.27 16.36 -6.15
CA ARG A 21 -15.82 15.13 -6.75
C ARG A 21 -14.75 14.05 -6.95
N SER A 22 -13.56 14.41 -7.41
CA SER A 22 -12.46 13.48 -7.61
C SER A 22 -12.00 12.84 -6.29
N ALA A 23 -11.93 13.62 -5.21
CA ALA A 23 -11.57 13.11 -3.88
C ALA A 23 -12.63 12.12 -3.35
N VAL A 24 -13.91 12.43 -3.54
CA VAL A 24 -15.00 11.54 -3.13
C VAL A 24 -15.02 10.24 -3.93
N ILE A 25 -14.82 10.32 -5.26
CA ILE A 25 -14.75 9.12 -6.12
C ILE A 25 -13.55 8.26 -5.71
N GLY A 26 -12.38 8.87 -5.48
CA GLY A 26 -11.19 8.14 -5.02
C GLY A 26 -11.37 7.46 -3.67
N LEU A 27 -12.03 8.15 -2.71
CA LEU A 27 -12.35 7.56 -1.40
C LEU A 27 -13.32 6.38 -1.53
N ILE A 28 -14.38 6.53 -2.34
CA ILE A 28 -15.34 5.45 -2.57
C ILE A 28 -14.64 4.24 -3.20
N GLY A 29 -13.81 4.45 -4.23
CA GLY A 29 -13.02 3.38 -4.85
C GLY A 29 -12.12 2.65 -3.85
N LEU A 30 -11.43 3.40 -3.00
CA LEU A 30 -10.57 2.83 -1.96
C LEU A 30 -11.40 2.01 -0.94
N LEU A 31 -12.54 2.53 -0.50
CA LEU A 31 -13.43 1.82 0.43
C LEU A 31 -13.99 0.54 -0.17
N ILE A 32 -14.34 0.55 -1.45
CA ILE A 32 -14.78 -0.66 -2.18
C ILE A 32 -13.66 -1.69 -2.20
N LEU A 33 -12.42 -1.31 -2.54
CA LEU A 33 -11.28 -2.21 -2.55
C LEU A 33 -11.02 -2.82 -1.17
N ILE A 34 -11.07 -2.01 -0.11
CA ILE A 34 -10.92 -2.48 1.27
C ILE A 34 -12.05 -3.43 1.64
N ALA A 35 -13.29 -3.10 1.29
CA ALA A 35 -14.45 -3.95 1.57
C ALA A 35 -14.34 -5.31 0.86
N VAL A 36 -13.97 -5.31 -0.42
CA VAL A 36 -13.75 -6.55 -1.19
C VAL A 36 -12.61 -7.38 -0.60
N ALA A 37 -11.51 -6.76 -0.19
CA ALA A 37 -10.37 -7.46 0.39
C ALA A 37 -10.66 -8.08 1.77
N ILE A 38 -11.50 -7.44 2.58
CA ILE A 38 -11.82 -7.91 3.94
C ILE A 38 -13.03 -8.83 3.93
N VAL A 39 -14.12 -8.41 3.29
CA VAL A 39 -15.42 -9.12 3.33
C VAL A 39 -15.48 -10.23 2.28
N GLY A 40 -14.84 -10.02 1.11
CA GLY A 40 -14.88 -10.96 -0.02
C GLY A 40 -14.56 -12.41 0.35
N PRO A 41 -13.45 -12.70 1.02
CA PRO A 41 -13.07 -14.06 1.42
C PRO A 41 -14.04 -14.75 2.38
N PHE A 42 -14.90 -14.00 3.08
CA PHE A 42 -15.92 -14.58 3.99
C PHE A 42 -17.26 -14.85 3.30
N VAL A 43 -17.55 -14.12 2.24
CA VAL A 43 -18.84 -14.23 1.53
C VAL A 43 -18.71 -15.11 0.29
N TYR A 44 -17.52 -15.11 -0.33
CA TYR A 44 -17.28 -15.83 -1.56
C TYR A 44 -16.99 -17.32 -1.29
N ARG A 45 -17.60 -18.20 -2.10
CA ARG A 45 -17.57 -19.66 -1.91
C ARG A 45 -16.16 -20.26 -2.06
N TRP A 46 -15.37 -19.76 -3.01
CA TRP A 46 -14.06 -20.29 -3.33
C TRP A 46 -12.96 -19.59 -2.52
N SER A 47 -12.05 -20.37 -1.96
CA SER A 47 -10.83 -19.85 -1.35
C SER A 47 -9.69 -19.81 -2.40
N TYR A 48 -8.70 -18.94 -2.18
CA TYR A 48 -7.50 -18.89 -3.01
C TYR A 48 -6.65 -20.18 -2.97
N LEU A 49 -6.92 -21.06 -2.00
CA LEU A 49 -6.27 -22.38 -1.87
C LEU A 49 -7.02 -23.47 -2.61
N ASP A 50 -8.30 -23.29 -2.87
CA ASP A 50 -9.13 -24.31 -3.49
C ASP A 50 -8.76 -24.48 -4.96
N VAL A 51 -8.82 -25.73 -5.42
CA VAL A 51 -8.59 -26.12 -6.81
C VAL A 51 -9.82 -26.86 -7.29
N ASP A 52 -10.44 -26.36 -8.36
CA ASP A 52 -11.49 -27.09 -9.06
C ASP A 52 -10.86 -28.00 -10.12
N GLY A 53 -10.92 -29.31 -9.88
CA GLY A 53 -10.34 -30.32 -10.75
C GLY A 53 -11.06 -30.50 -12.09
N GLU A 54 -12.24 -29.88 -12.27
CA GLU A 54 -13.02 -29.96 -13.51
C GLU A 54 -12.99 -28.63 -14.30
N ALA A 55 -12.48 -27.56 -13.70
CA ALA A 55 -12.51 -26.21 -14.26
C ALA A 55 -11.10 -25.64 -14.50
N PHE A 56 -10.36 -26.19 -15.45
CA PHE A 56 -9.06 -25.66 -15.87
C PHE A 56 -9.24 -24.67 -17.02
N LEU A 57 -8.64 -23.46 -16.91
CA LEU A 57 -8.73 -22.39 -17.91
C LEU A 57 -10.18 -22.08 -18.35
N THR A 58 -11.12 -22.22 -17.43
CA THR A 58 -12.51 -21.94 -17.73
C THR A 58 -12.73 -20.42 -17.90
N PRO A 59 -13.42 -19.98 -18.96
CA PRO A 59 -13.71 -18.57 -19.16
C PRO A 59 -14.62 -18.00 -18.04
N PRO A 60 -14.66 -16.66 -17.88
CA PRO A 60 -15.55 -16.02 -16.92
C PRO A 60 -17.02 -16.43 -17.09
N GLY A 61 -17.65 -16.88 -16.00
CA GLY A 61 -19.06 -17.29 -15.99
C GLY A 61 -19.38 -18.30 -14.90
N GLY A 62 -20.65 -18.62 -14.72
CA GLY A 62 -21.12 -19.65 -13.81
C GLY A 62 -20.61 -19.52 -12.38
N SER A 63 -19.96 -20.58 -11.88
CA SER A 63 -19.37 -20.62 -10.54
C SER A 63 -18.08 -19.81 -10.37
N HIS A 64 -17.45 -19.40 -11.49
CA HIS A 64 -16.19 -18.67 -11.54
C HIS A 64 -16.34 -17.35 -12.29
N PRO A 65 -16.77 -16.25 -11.63
CA PRO A 65 -17.09 -14.99 -12.30
C PRO A 65 -15.95 -14.39 -13.12
N LEU A 66 -14.70 -14.59 -12.73
CA LEU A 66 -13.49 -14.17 -13.47
C LEU A 66 -12.74 -15.37 -14.12
N GLY A 67 -13.37 -16.53 -14.17
CA GLY A 67 -12.77 -17.73 -14.69
C GLY A 67 -11.75 -18.38 -13.76
N THR A 68 -11.02 -19.38 -14.28
CA THR A 68 -10.03 -20.15 -13.53
C THR A 68 -8.65 -20.13 -14.19
N THR A 69 -7.63 -20.37 -13.39
CA THR A 69 -6.24 -20.49 -13.86
C THR A 69 -5.97 -21.85 -14.51
N GLN A 70 -4.76 -22.02 -15.08
CA GLN A 70 -4.28 -23.31 -15.58
C GLN A 70 -4.25 -24.42 -14.52
N SER A 71 -4.17 -24.05 -13.24
CA SER A 71 -4.17 -24.96 -12.10
C SER A 71 -5.56 -25.13 -11.46
N GLY A 72 -6.64 -24.70 -12.13
CA GLY A 72 -8.01 -24.82 -11.62
C GLY A 72 -8.34 -23.89 -10.42
N LYS A 73 -7.55 -22.85 -10.17
CA LYS A 73 -7.81 -21.90 -9.09
C LYS A 73 -8.70 -20.76 -9.57
N ASP A 74 -9.65 -20.36 -8.74
CA ASP A 74 -10.55 -19.26 -9.04
C ASP A 74 -9.81 -17.91 -9.05
N VAL A 75 -9.92 -17.18 -10.18
CA VAL A 75 -9.21 -15.91 -10.39
C VAL A 75 -9.75 -14.81 -9.47
N LEU A 76 -11.05 -14.80 -9.16
CA LEU A 76 -11.64 -13.81 -8.25
C LEU A 76 -11.14 -14.02 -6.82
N ALA A 77 -11.09 -15.27 -6.35
CA ALA A 77 -10.53 -15.60 -5.03
C ALA A 77 -9.06 -15.20 -4.90
N LEU A 78 -8.26 -15.48 -5.93
CA LEU A 78 -6.85 -15.04 -5.99
C LEU A 78 -6.72 -13.51 -5.97
N THR A 79 -7.59 -12.82 -6.70
CA THR A 79 -7.59 -11.33 -6.74
C THR A 79 -7.95 -10.73 -5.40
N MET A 80 -8.95 -11.27 -4.70
CA MET A 80 -9.32 -10.82 -3.35
C MET A 80 -8.15 -10.98 -2.35
N GLU A 81 -7.52 -12.15 -2.33
CA GLU A 81 -6.38 -12.40 -1.45
C GLU A 81 -5.15 -11.57 -1.83
N GLY A 82 -4.88 -11.39 -3.13
CA GLY A 82 -3.84 -10.50 -3.63
C GLY A 82 -4.07 -9.05 -3.19
N THR A 83 -5.31 -8.55 -3.31
CA THR A 83 -5.69 -7.20 -2.87
C THR A 83 -5.50 -7.03 -1.36
N ARG A 84 -5.91 -8.02 -0.57
CA ARG A 84 -5.73 -8.02 0.89
C ARG A 84 -4.25 -7.91 1.28
N LYS A 85 -3.39 -8.74 0.68
CA LYS A 85 -1.95 -8.72 0.93
C LYS A 85 -1.31 -7.40 0.48
N SER A 86 -1.69 -6.90 -0.69
CA SER A 86 -1.19 -5.62 -1.22
C SER A 86 -1.57 -4.45 -0.33
N LEU A 87 -2.80 -4.37 0.15
CA LEU A 87 -3.24 -3.33 1.08
C LEU A 87 -2.49 -3.40 2.41
N MET A 88 -2.31 -4.61 2.96
CA MET A 88 -1.55 -4.79 4.21
C MET A 88 -0.10 -4.30 4.06
N ILE A 89 0.57 -4.68 2.98
CA ILE A 89 1.93 -4.22 2.69
C ILE A 89 1.95 -2.70 2.51
N ALA A 90 1.04 -2.15 1.71
CA ALA A 90 1.00 -0.72 1.42
C ALA A 90 0.81 0.13 2.68
N PHE A 91 -0.13 -0.24 3.56
CA PHE A 91 -0.35 0.46 4.83
C PHE A 91 0.86 0.36 5.77
N ALA A 92 1.42 -0.83 5.93
CA ALA A 92 2.59 -1.04 6.79
C ALA A 92 3.80 -0.24 6.28
N VAL A 93 4.09 -0.32 4.99
CA VAL A 93 5.19 0.43 4.35
C VAL A 93 4.96 1.93 4.48
N ALA A 94 3.75 2.43 4.17
CA ALA A 94 3.43 3.85 4.26
C ALA A 94 3.61 4.41 5.67
N LEU A 95 3.16 3.69 6.69
CA LEU A 95 3.34 4.10 8.09
C LEU A 95 4.81 4.15 8.49
N ILE A 96 5.56 3.08 8.21
CA ILE A 96 6.97 2.98 8.61
C ILE A 96 7.80 4.04 7.86
N GLN A 97 7.69 4.11 6.54
CA GLN A 97 8.50 5.05 5.75
C GLN A 97 8.17 6.52 6.08
N THR A 98 6.87 6.85 6.29
CA THR A 98 6.48 8.23 6.64
C THR A 98 6.98 8.60 8.03
N SER A 99 6.94 7.67 8.99
CA SER A 99 7.49 7.89 10.33
C SER A 99 9.00 8.12 10.29
N ILE A 100 9.75 7.29 9.58
CA ILE A 100 11.20 7.46 9.42
C ILE A 100 11.51 8.79 8.71
N ALA A 101 10.79 9.07 7.62
CA ALA A 101 10.98 10.29 6.85
C ALA A 101 10.67 11.55 7.66
N ALA A 102 9.59 11.54 8.45
CA ALA A 102 9.23 12.63 9.34
C ALA A 102 10.31 12.86 10.42
N LEU A 103 10.78 11.80 11.06
CA LEU A 103 11.82 11.91 12.08
C LEU A 103 13.14 12.45 11.52
N ILE A 104 13.62 11.89 10.41
CA ILE A 104 14.89 12.29 9.80
C ILE A 104 14.75 13.68 9.16
N GLY A 105 13.70 13.91 8.38
CA GLY A 105 13.48 15.19 7.68
C GLY A 105 13.28 16.34 8.66
N SER A 106 12.42 16.18 9.67
CA SER A 106 12.19 17.24 10.67
C SER A 106 13.40 17.48 11.56
N SER A 107 14.14 16.43 11.96
CA SER A 107 15.39 16.61 12.71
C SER A 107 16.46 17.31 11.89
N ALA A 108 16.60 17.00 10.61
CA ALA A 108 17.51 17.67 9.70
C ALA A 108 17.18 19.16 9.57
N ALA A 109 15.88 19.50 9.40
CA ALA A 109 15.42 20.89 9.33
C ALA A 109 15.60 21.65 10.67
N TYR A 110 15.35 20.98 11.80
CA TYR A 110 15.42 21.59 13.13
C TYR A 110 16.86 21.90 13.56
N PHE A 111 17.78 20.93 13.46
CA PHE A 111 19.16 21.10 13.88
C PHE A 111 20.03 21.82 12.86
N GLY A 112 19.70 21.71 11.57
CA GLY A 112 20.43 22.35 10.48
C GLY A 112 21.91 21.96 10.39
N GLY A 113 22.71 22.81 9.74
CA GLY A 113 24.17 22.75 9.74
C GLY A 113 24.74 21.43 9.24
N TRP A 114 25.60 20.81 10.05
CA TRP A 114 26.31 19.54 9.69
C TRP A 114 25.37 18.35 9.69
N TRP A 115 24.43 18.30 10.62
CA TRP A 115 23.43 17.22 10.70
C TRP A 115 22.57 17.14 9.43
N GLU A 116 22.06 18.28 8.99
CA GLU A 116 21.30 18.37 7.75
C GLU A 116 22.09 17.90 6.55
N LYS A 117 23.36 18.36 6.43
CA LYS A 117 24.25 17.97 5.32
C LYS A 117 24.50 16.45 5.29
N ILE A 118 24.77 15.84 6.44
CA ILE A 118 24.98 14.39 6.53
C ILE A 118 23.69 13.63 6.19
N ALA A 119 22.56 14.00 6.78
CA ALA A 119 21.29 13.34 6.53
C ALA A 119 20.91 13.39 5.05
N MET A 120 21.05 14.55 4.41
CA MET A 120 20.77 14.69 2.98
C MET A 120 21.78 13.97 2.10
N TRP A 121 23.07 14.00 2.44
CA TRP A 121 24.10 13.25 1.72
C TRP A 121 23.84 11.74 1.79
N CYS A 122 23.46 11.20 2.96
CA CYS A 122 23.07 9.80 3.10
C CYS A 122 21.84 9.46 2.24
N THR A 123 20.83 10.32 2.21
CA THR A 123 19.65 10.10 1.33
C THR A 123 20.06 10.11 -0.14
N ASP A 124 20.96 10.99 -0.55
CA ASP A 124 21.45 11.09 -1.93
C ASP A 124 22.20 9.83 -2.35
N LEU A 125 23.12 9.35 -1.50
CA LEU A 125 23.84 8.11 -1.76
C LEU A 125 22.91 6.91 -1.92
N LEU A 126 21.92 6.79 -1.03
CA LEU A 126 20.97 5.67 -1.07
C LEU A 126 20.05 5.75 -2.27
N LEU A 127 19.73 6.97 -2.77
CA LEU A 127 18.92 7.15 -3.98
C LEU A 127 19.66 6.78 -5.28
N VAL A 128 20.99 6.85 -5.29
CA VAL A 128 21.80 6.39 -6.45
C VAL A 128 21.72 4.88 -6.61
N VAL A 129 21.52 4.17 -5.50
CA VAL A 129 21.41 2.71 -5.53
C VAL A 129 20.06 2.30 -6.09
N PRO A 130 20.00 1.47 -7.15
CA PRO A 130 18.73 1.03 -7.72
C PRO A 130 18.03 0.07 -6.75
N SER A 131 17.20 0.65 -5.87
CA SER A 131 16.49 -0.06 -4.80
C SER A 131 15.71 -1.28 -5.29
N PHE A 132 15.13 -1.19 -6.51
CA PHE A 132 14.43 -2.31 -7.13
C PHE A 132 15.34 -3.53 -7.33
N LEU A 133 16.58 -3.35 -7.77
CA LEU A 133 17.54 -4.46 -7.95
C LEU A 133 17.88 -5.12 -6.61
N ILE A 134 18.11 -4.31 -5.56
CA ILE A 134 18.40 -4.85 -4.23
C ILE A 134 17.21 -5.66 -3.70
N ILE A 135 16.00 -5.11 -3.80
CA ILE A 135 14.78 -5.80 -3.38
C ILE A 135 14.60 -7.11 -4.17
N ALA A 136 14.82 -7.10 -5.49
CA ALA A 136 14.72 -8.29 -6.32
C ALA A 136 15.74 -9.37 -5.93
N ILE A 137 17.00 -9.01 -5.74
CA ILE A 137 18.07 -9.96 -5.35
C ILE A 137 17.81 -10.52 -3.94
N MET A 138 17.43 -9.67 -2.99
CA MET A 138 17.15 -10.10 -1.62
C MET A 138 15.91 -10.99 -1.55
N SER A 139 14.87 -10.69 -2.33
CA SER A 139 13.67 -11.53 -2.40
C SER A 139 13.95 -12.91 -2.99
N GLN A 140 14.85 -13.02 -3.98
CA GLN A 140 15.28 -14.32 -4.52
C GLN A 140 16.04 -15.16 -3.48
N LYS A 141 16.95 -14.56 -2.73
CA LYS A 141 17.70 -15.26 -1.67
C LYS A 141 16.81 -15.70 -0.51
N ALA A 142 15.78 -14.92 -0.20
CA ALA A 142 14.79 -15.23 0.84
C ALA A 142 13.72 -16.23 0.37
N GLY A 143 13.57 -16.43 -0.94
CA GLY A 143 12.47 -17.17 -1.56
C GLY A 143 12.43 -18.68 -1.31
N ALA A 144 13.49 -19.27 -0.78
CA ALA A 144 13.44 -20.66 -0.31
C ALA A 144 12.71 -20.82 1.03
N SER A 145 12.60 -19.75 1.81
CA SER A 145 11.94 -19.72 3.11
C SER A 145 10.73 -18.79 3.03
N LYS A 146 9.59 -19.29 2.51
CA LYS A 146 8.25 -18.66 2.54
C LYS A 146 8.34 -17.13 2.42
N GLY A 147 8.29 -16.57 1.21
CA GLY A 147 8.45 -15.15 0.92
C GLY A 147 7.77 -14.29 1.99
N SER A 148 8.55 -13.83 2.96
CA SER A 148 8.00 -13.20 4.14
C SER A 148 7.49 -11.82 3.74
N ILE A 149 6.18 -11.61 3.82
CA ILE A 149 5.54 -10.29 3.67
C ILE A 149 6.31 -9.26 4.52
N THR A 150 6.77 -9.67 5.70
CA THR A 150 7.60 -8.85 6.60
C THR A 150 8.90 -8.39 5.94
N LEU A 151 9.59 -9.27 5.22
CA LEU A 151 10.82 -8.90 4.50
C LEU A 151 10.53 -7.85 3.42
N PHE A 152 9.46 -8.04 2.64
CA PHE A 152 9.03 -7.05 1.65
C PHE A 152 8.71 -5.69 2.29
N ILE A 153 7.99 -5.68 3.41
CA ILE A 153 7.67 -4.44 4.14
C ILE A 153 8.96 -3.75 4.60
N VAL A 154 9.90 -4.48 5.20
CA VAL A 154 11.16 -3.92 5.70
C VAL A 154 12.01 -3.35 4.56
N LEU A 155 12.13 -4.08 3.45
CA LEU A 155 12.89 -3.61 2.30
C LEU A 155 12.26 -2.39 1.63
N LEU A 156 10.94 -2.42 1.38
CA LEU A 156 10.24 -1.30 0.77
C LEU A 156 10.25 -0.05 1.66
N ALA A 157 10.03 -0.22 2.97
CA ALA A 157 10.08 0.89 3.91
C ALA A 157 11.49 1.43 4.09
N GLY A 158 12.50 0.52 4.11
CA GLY A 158 13.91 0.87 4.24
C GLY A 158 14.47 1.69 3.07
N PHE A 159 13.92 1.54 1.88
CA PHE A 159 14.30 2.32 0.70
C PHE A 159 13.30 3.43 0.33
N GLY A 160 12.06 3.39 0.83
CA GLY A 160 11.01 4.34 0.43
C GLY A 160 11.04 5.68 1.17
N TRP A 161 11.62 5.77 2.35
CA TRP A 161 11.58 6.97 3.20
C TRP A 161 12.39 8.16 2.66
N MET A 162 13.43 7.92 1.84
CA MET A 162 14.39 8.93 1.42
C MET A 162 13.77 10.09 0.65
N LEU A 163 12.90 9.79 -0.33
CA LEU A 163 12.20 10.83 -1.09
C LEU A 163 11.26 11.65 -0.20
N THR A 164 10.55 10.98 0.70
CA THR A 164 9.63 11.65 1.62
C THR A 164 10.37 12.51 2.64
N ALA A 165 11.54 12.07 3.13
CA ALA A 165 12.37 12.85 4.06
C ALA A 165 12.83 14.18 3.45
N ARG A 166 13.09 14.23 2.15
CA ARG A 166 13.42 15.48 1.44
C ARG A 166 12.25 16.45 1.34
N VAL A 167 11.04 15.92 1.22
CA VAL A 167 9.82 16.76 1.16
C VAL A 167 9.49 17.33 2.54
N VAL A 168 9.77 16.59 3.62
CA VAL A 168 9.51 17.01 5.00
C VAL A 168 10.54 18.04 5.50
N ARG A 169 11.77 18.00 4.99
CA ARG A 169 12.82 18.98 5.27
C ARG A 169 12.46 20.38 4.77
#